data_f549c271acd033a54ae30ba3576367b8
#
_entry.id   f549c271acd033a54ae30ba3576367b8
#
_cell.length_a   1.000
_cell.length_b   1.000
_cell.length_c   1.000
_cell.angle_alpha   90.00
_cell.angle_beta   90.00
_cell.angle_gamma   90.00
#
_symmetry.space_group_name_H-M   'P 1'
#
loop_
_entity.id
_entity.type
_entity.pdbx_description
1 polymer ?
#
loop_
_entity_poly.entity_id
_entity_poly.type
_entity_poly.pdbx_seq_one_letter_code
_entity_poly.pdbx_strand_id
1 'polypeptide(L)'
;FNSKNAQNISGVKKSIQHVQNGGALVIFPAGAVASIQWNLRITDFKWNRSVMKLIRKMNVPIVPLYLSGKNSFWFYFLGLFHPMLRTAQLLREFVNKDNSVINIAVASPVFPTKVKNLEDEEYIKYIRTNLFLLKNTSLHTVQEAKSKSNELLLVDYTDTAQEVIDEIEILKKEHLLFQQGSMFVFFAEPEMIPNTIIEIGRLREITFREVGEGTQKEIDTDQYDEYYRQLFIWDDEKQRIVGGYRMGMGAEIMEKYGKKGFYTNTLFKMSDKMDPILYETLELGRSFIVKEYQKGSHNLMYLWKGILQVLLFNDTYRYLLGPASISSDYTNKSIKLMVSYLKRNHLNQKMSKWISPINPLLPFVTTLERKNVKHINSIEMLDKVIFDIERGANGVPVLIKKYIQLNGEVLSFNIDKDFNDALDVFILLDCQKIPEITLRMLSKGSTEEVLKRFQKKS
;
A
#
# COMPACT_ATOMS: atom_id res chain seq x y z
N PHE A 1 1.76 -38.01 -7.76
CA PHE A 1 0.71 -38.14 -8.78
C PHE A 1 1.35 -38.37 -10.14
N ASN A 2 1.38 -39.61 -10.57
CA ASN A 2 1.79 -39.96 -11.94
C ASN A 2 0.54 -39.93 -12.82
N SER A 3 0.50 -39.04 -13.80
CA SER A 3 -0.71 -38.67 -14.55
C SER A 3 -1.29 -39.73 -15.46
N LYS A 4 -0.81 -40.99 -15.41
CA LYS A 4 -1.15 -42.04 -16.39
C LYS A 4 -1.94 -43.25 -15.85
N ASN A 5 -2.36 -43.29 -14.58
CA ASN A 5 -3.04 -44.47 -14.03
C ASN A 5 -4.44 -44.17 -13.46
N ALA A 6 -5.41 -44.97 -13.82
CA ALA A 6 -6.79 -44.97 -13.28
C ALA A 6 -6.85 -45.08 -11.74
N GLN A 7 -5.84 -45.68 -11.11
CA GLN A 7 -5.67 -45.75 -9.65
C GLN A 7 -5.52 -44.35 -8.97
N ASN A 8 -4.99 -43.36 -9.69
CA ASN A 8 -4.88 -41.99 -9.18
C ASN A 8 -6.24 -41.30 -9.03
N ILE A 9 -7.21 -41.62 -9.85
CA ILE A 9 -8.57 -41.05 -9.81
C ILE A 9 -9.29 -41.49 -8.52
N SER A 10 -9.16 -42.73 -8.13
CA SER A 10 -9.74 -43.22 -6.86
C SER A 10 -9.12 -42.56 -5.65
N GLY A 11 -7.78 -42.38 -5.61
CA GLY A 11 -7.08 -41.66 -4.54
C GLY A 11 -7.51 -40.22 -4.42
N VAL A 12 -7.66 -39.53 -5.57
CA VAL A 12 -8.14 -38.12 -5.59
C VAL A 12 -9.58 -38.03 -5.05
N LYS A 13 -10.47 -38.91 -5.46
CA LYS A 13 -11.86 -38.93 -4.96
C LYS A 13 -11.91 -39.17 -3.45
N LYS A 14 -11.13 -40.12 -2.92
CA LYS A 14 -11.05 -40.41 -1.49
C LYS A 14 -10.51 -39.19 -0.72
N SER A 15 -9.49 -38.49 -1.25
CA SER A 15 -8.94 -37.26 -0.64
C SER A 15 -9.97 -36.15 -0.58
N ILE A 16 -10.74 -35.93 -1.65
CA ILE A 16 -11.83 -34.94 -1.67
C ILE A 16 -12.90 -35.31 -0.63
N GLN A 17 -13.33 -36.55 -0.60
CA GLN A 17 -14.33 -37.02 0.35
C GLN A 17 -13.85 -36.90 1.80
N HIS A 18 -12.57 -37.18 2.07
CA HIS A 18 -11.96 -36.98 3.40
C HIS A 18 -12.05 -35.55 3.87
N VAL A 19 -11.70 -34.60 2.98
CA VAL A 19 -11.79 -33.17 3.27
C VAL A 19 -13.23 -32.70 3.46
N GLN A 20 -14.15 -33.17 2.62
CA GLN A 20 -15.59 -32.88 2.72
C GLN A 20 -16.21 -33.36 4.02
N ASN A 21 -15.68 -34.47 4.56
CA ASN A 21 -16.08 -35.05 5.86
C ASN A 21 -15.38 -34.39 7.05
N GLY A 22 -14.74 -33.24 6.88
CA GLY A 22 -14.07 -32.49 7.94
C GLY A 22 -12.63 -32.93 8.23
N GLY A 23 -12.05 -33.81 7.40
CA GLY A 23 -10.65 -34.20 7.52
C GLY A 23 -9.68 -33.13 6.96
N ALA A 24 -8.40 -33.27 7.31
CA ALA A 24 -7.32 -32.43 6.80
C ALA A 24 -6.45 -33.18 5.78
N LEU A 25 -5.99 -32.47 4.74
CA LEU A 25 -5.14 -33.02 3.70
C LEU A 25 -3.85 -32.20 3.59
N VAL A 26 -2.70 -32.84 3.76
CA VAL A 26 -1.38 -32.23 3.54
C VAL A 26 -0.94 -32.48 2.11
N ILE A 27 -0.55 -31.39 1.43
CA ILE A 27 -0.15 -31.45 0.01
C ILE A 27 1.19 -30.73 -0.18
N PHE A 28 2.08 -31.35 -0.94
CA PHE A 28 3.32 -30.77 -1.43
C PHE A 28 3.20 -30.46 -2.94
N PRO A 29 2.79 -29.21 -3.31
CA PRO A 29 2.39 -28.92 -4.70
C PRO A 29 3.50 -29.04 -5.73
N ALA A 30 4.76 -28.96 -5.31
CA ALA A 30 5.93 -29.14 -6.18
C ALA A 30 6.15 -30.60 -6.61
N GLY A 31 5.57 -31.56 -5.85
CA GLY A 31 5.71 -33.00 -6.12
C GLY A 31 7.14 -33.56 -5.97
N ALA A 32 8.09 -32.73 -5.56
CA ALA A 32 9.48 -33.12 -5.35
C ALA A 32 10.15 -32.21 -4.30
N VAL A 33 11.21 -32.74 -3.66
CA VAL A 33 12.02 -31.98 -2.69
C VAL A 33 12.76 -30.85 -3.42
N ALA A 34 12.87 -29.69 -2.74
CA ALA A 34 13.60 -28.53 -3.23
C ALA A 34 15.04 -28.90 -3.69
N SER A 35 15.46 -28.31 -4.80
CA SER A 35 16.77 -28.60 -5.40
C SER A 35 17.49 -27.31 -5.82
N ILE A 36 18.77 -27.43 -6.13
CA ILE A 36 19.51 -26.35 -6.77
C ILE A 36 18.96 -26.15 -8.18
N GLN A 37 18.50 -24.94 -8.46
CA GLN A 37 18.04 -24.54 -9.79
C GLN A 37 19.20 -23.92 -10.59
N TRP A 38 19.00 -23.65 -11.86
CA TRP A 38 19.98 -23.06 -12.78
C TRP A 38 20.63 -21.75 -12.26
N ASN A 39 19.95 -21.05 -11.36
CA ASN A 39 20.45 -19.83 -10.71
C ASN A 39 21.23 -20.11 -9.41
N LEU A 40 21.71 -21.32 -9.20
CA LEU A 40 22.43 -21.82 -8.02
C LEU A 40 21.67 -21.65 -6.69
N ARG A 41 20.35 -21.66 -6.74
CA ARG A 41 19.51 -21.48 -5.54
C ARG A 41 18.70 -22.73 -5.24
N ILE A 42 18.59 -23.05 -3.95
CA ILE A 42 17.73 -24.12 -3.47
C ILE A 42 16.31 -23.57 -3.36
N THR A 43 15.42 -24.07 -4.18
CA THR A 43 14.01 -23.72 -4.19
C THR A 43 13.16 -24.86 -4.74
N ASP A 44 11.84 -24.79 -4.48
CA ASP A 44 10.86 -25.72 -5.04
C ASP A 44 10.83 -25.66 -6.57
N PHE A 45 10.50 -26.79 -7.17
CA PHE A 45 10.07 -26.84 -8.55
C PHE A 45 8.78 -26.05 -8.77
N LYS A 46 8.46 -25.85 -10.05
CA LYS A 46 7.17 -25.22 -10.41
C LYS A 46 6.02 -26.05 -9.86
N TRP A 47 5.09 -25.42 -9.16
CA TRP A 47 3.94 -26.11 -8.59
C TRP A 47 3.00 -26.68 -9.67
N ASN A 48 2.46 -27.86 -9.42
CA ASN A 48 1.59 -28.56 -10.37
C ASN A 48 0.23 -27.84 -10.47
N ARG A 49 -0.06 -27.28 -11.65
CA ARG A 49 -1.30 -26.53 -11.91
C ARG A 49 -2.56 -27.36 -11.66
N SER A 50 -2.56 -28.65 -12.04
CA SER A 50 -3.72 -29.51 -11.86
C SER A 50 -4.03 -29.77 -10.38
N VAL A 51 -2.98 -29.95 -9.57
CA VAL A 51 -3.11 -30.08 -8.11
C VAL A 51 -3.66 -28.80 -7.51
N MET A 52 -3.16 -27.65 -7.89
CA MET A 52 -3.63 -26.36 -7.37
C MET A 52 -5.08 -26.05 -7.80
N LYS A 53 -5.47 -26.42 -9.03
CA LYS A 53 -6.88 -26.34 -9.46
C LYS A 53 -7.79 -27.27 -8.66
N LEU A 54 -7.31 -28.46 -8.32
CA LEU A 54 -8.07 -29.40 -7.49
C LEU A 54 -8.29 -28.82 -6.09
N ILE A 55 -7.23 -28.28 -5.44
CA ILE A 55 -7.31 -27.65 -4.14
C ILE A 55 -8.33 -26.50 -4.17
N ARG A 56 -8.27 -25.65 -5.20
CA ARG A 56 -9.22 -24.54 -5.38
C ARG A 56 -10.68 -25.04 -5.49
N LYS A 57 -10.91 -26.13 -6.21
CA LYS A 57 -12.24 -26.73 -6.37
C LYS A 57 -12.80 -27.35 -5.09
N MET A 58 -11.95 -27.75 -4.14
CA MET A 58 -12.40 -28.28 -2.84
C MET A 58 -13.10 -27.20 -2.00
N ASN A 59 -12.88 -25.92 -2.30
CA ASN A 59 -13.51 -24.78 -1.64
C ASN A 59 -13.37 -24.77 -0.11
N VAL A 60 -12.19 -25.15 0.39
CA VAL A 60 -11.85 -25.20 1.82
C VAL A 60 -10.69 -24.27 2.16
N PRO A 61 -10.54 -23.85 3.43
CA PRO A 61 -9.41 -23.03 3.85
C PRO A 61 -8.07 -23.73 3.60
N ILE A 62 -7.08 -22.97 3.15
CA ILE A 62 -5.71 -23.44 2.94
C ILE A 62 -4.82 -22.83 4.01
N VAL A 63 -4.09 -23.69 4.74
CA VAL A 63 -3.10 -23.25 5.71
C VAL A 63 -1.70 -23.49 5.14
N PRO A 64 -0.98 -22.45 4.69
CA PRO A 64 0.40 -22.59 4.23
C PRO A 64 1.32 -22.95 5.40
N LEU A 65 2.10 -24.02 5.25
CA LEU A 65 3.07 -24.50 6.22
C LEU A 65 4.47 -24.48 5.61
N TYR A 66 5.40 -23.76 6.21
CA TYR A 66 6.79 -23.74 5.81
C TYR A 66 7.64 -24.56 6.78
N LEU A 67 8.27 -25.62 6.25
CA LEU A 67 9.23 -26.42 6.98
C LEU A 67 10.64 -25.88 6.72
N SER A 68 11.32 -25.43 7.78
CA SER A 68 12.70 -24.97 7.68
C SER A 68 13.66 -26.16 7.70
N GLY A 69 14.71 -26.07 6.93
CA GLY A 69 15.75 -27.08 6.91
C GLY A 69 16.48 -27.11 5.56
N LYS A 70 17.65 -27.69 5.58
CA LYS A 70 18.44 -27.95 4.36
C LYS A 70 18.88 -29.42 4.38
N ASN A 71 18.95 -30.01 3.21
CA ASN A 71 19.59 -31.31 3.06
C ASN A 71 21.11 -31.13 2.98
N SER A 72 21.85 -32.24 3.04
CA SER A 72 23.30 -32.23 3.00
C SER A 72 23.84 -31.68 1.67
N PHE A 73 25.09 -31.25 1.68
CA PHE A 73 25.79 -30.84 0.45
C PHE A 73 25.71 -31.91 -0.62
N TRP A 74 25.95 -33.16 -0.24
CA TRP A 74 25.96 -34.32 -1.16
C TRP A 74 24.60 -34.54 -1.82
N PHE A 75 23.50 -34.34 -1.12
CA PHE A 75 22.16 -34.40 -1.67
C PHE A 75 21.96 -33.42 -2.84
N TYR A 76 22.40 -32.19 -2.65
CA TYR A 76 22.28 -31.18 -3.69
C TYR A 76 23.28 -31.38 -4.82
N PHE A 77 24.51 -31.74 -4.50
CA PHE A 77 25.58 -31.95 -5.47
C PHE A 77 25.25 -33.11 -6.41
N LEU A 78 24.89 -34.29 -5.87
CA LEU A 78 24.49 -35.43 -6.68
C LEU A 78 23.23 -35.17 -7.51
N GLY A 79 22.34 -34.33 -7.00
CA GLY A 79 21.15 -33.91 -7.73
C GLY A 79 21.41 -33.05 -8.96
N LEU A 80 22.60 -32.45 -9.10
CA LEU A 80 23.02 -31.73 -10.30
C LEU A 80 23.33 -32.67 -11.46
N PHE A 81 23.83 -33.88 -11.19
CA PHE A 81 24.13 -34.86 -12.19
C PHE A 81 22.90 -35.61 -12.67
N HIS A 82 22.12 -36.15 -11.74
CA HIS A 82 20.89 -36.86 -12.09
C HIS A 82 19.82 -36.84 -10.96
N PRO A 83 18.52 -36.61 -11.27
CA PRO A 83 17.46 -36.58 -10.27
C PRO A 83 17.32 -37.87 -9.44
N MET A 84 17.58 -39.05 -10.03
CA MET A 84 17.52 -40.33 -9.31
C MET A 84 18.56 -40.46 -8.21
N LEU A 85 19.76 -39.92 -8.41
CA LEU A 85 20.81 -39.93 -7.39
C LEU A 85 20.38 -39.13 -6.16
N ARG A 86 19.71 -38.02 -6.36
CA ARG A 86 19.09 -37.23 -5.30
C ARG A 86 18.03 -38.04 -4.57
N THR A 87 17.15 -38.72 -5.29
CA THR A 87 16.09 -39.55 -4.70
C THR A 87 16.66 -40.67 -3.86
N ALA A 88 17.74 -41.32 -4.32
CA ALA A 88 18.43 -42.37 -3.58
C ALA A 88 19.03 -41.87 -2.23
N GLN A 89 19.39 -40.57 -2.15
CA GLN A 89 19.91 -39.97 -0.92
C GLN A 89 18.81 -39.64 0.13
N LEU A 90 17.53 -39.70 -0.22
CA LEU A 90 16.44 -39.31 0.70
C LEU A 90 16.43 -40.12 1.99
N LEU A 91 16.69 -41.42 1.94
CA LEU A 91 16.76 -42.26 3.12
C LEU A 91 17.93 -41.83 4.04
N ARG A 92 19.08 -41.55 3.46
CA ARG A 92 20.24 -41.05 4.19
C ARG A 92 19.98 -39.69 4.82
N GLU A 93 19.34 -38.78 4.09
CA GLU A 93 18.94 -37.45 4.61
C GLU A 93 17.94 -37.56 5.75
N PHE A 94 17.03 -38.53 5.71
CA PHE A 94 16.09 -38.79 6.77
C PHE A 94 16.80 -39.23 8.06
N VAL A 95 17.73 -40.19 7.96
CA VAL A 95 18.53 -40.68 9.10
C VAL A 95 19.47 -39.60 9.63
N ASN A 96 20.08 -38.80 8.76
CA ASN A 96 20.98 -37.70 9.18
C ASN A 96 20.29 -36.56 9.93
N LYS A 97 18.97 -36.55 9.97
CA LYS A 97 18.18 -35.57 10.72
C LYS A 97 17.70 -36.06 12.07
N ASP A 98 18.13 -37.25 12.46
CA ASP A 98 17.89 -37.72 13.80
C ASP A 98 18.44 -36.72 14.82
N ASN A 99 17.64 -36.42 15.87
CA ASN A 99 17.93 -35.41 16.89
C ASN A 99 18.05 -33.96 16.39
N SER A 100 17.64 -33.65 15.14
CA SER A 100 17.62 -32.28 14.65
C SER A 100 16.28 -31.59 14.89
N VAL A 101 16.31 -30.30 15.24
CA VAL A 101 15.10 -29.47 15.40
C VAL A 101 14.61 -29.02 14.03
N ILE A 102 13.38 -29.38 13.69
CA ILE A 102 12.69 -28.91 12.50
C ILE A 102 11.71 -27.81 12.88
N ASN A 103 12.00 -26.57 12.47
CA ASN A 103 11.09 -25.47 12.72
C ASN A 103 9.99 -25.45 11.65
N ILE A 104 8.75 -25.35 12.10
CA ILE A 104 7.57 -25.22 11.25
C ILE A 104 6.98 -23.83 11.46
N ALA A 105 6.88 -23.04 10.39
CA ALA A 105 6.17 -21.77 10.42
C ALA A 105 4.81 -21.94 9.73
N VAL A 106 3.76 -21.45 10.38
CA VAL A 106 2.36 -21.57 9.95
C VAL A 106 1.85 -20.19 9.59
N ALA A 107 1.28 -20.04 8.38
CA ALA A 107 0.59 -18.81 7.98
C ALA A 107 -0.87 -18.80 8.46
N SER A 108 -1.48 -17.64 8.40
CA SER A 108 -2.93 -17.51 8.57
C SER A 108 -3.68 -18.29 7.48
N PRO A 109 -4.84 -18.89 7.79
CA PRO A 109 -5.65 -19.61 6.82
C PRO A 109 -6.08 -18.70 5.66
N VAL A 110 -5.91 -19.16 4.44
CA VAL A 110 -6.43 -18.51 3.23
C VAL A 110 -7.81 -19.07 2.92
N PHE A 111 -8.84 -18.27 3.15
CA PHE A 111 -10.23 -18.67 2.87
C PHE A 111 -10.57 -18.58 1.38
N PRO A 112 -11.44 -19.46 0.85
CA PRO A 112 -11.84 -19.47 -0.56
C PRO A 112 -12.39 -18.14 -1.07
N THR A 113 -13.16 -17.43 -0.25
CA THR A 113 -13.75 -16.13 -0.57
C THR A 113 -12.69 -15.09 -0.95
N LYS A 114 -11.53 -15.15 -0.32
CA LYS A 114 -10.41 -14.21 -0.53
C LYS A 114 -9.73 -14.35 -1.89
N VAL A 115 -9.75 -15.57 -2.43
CA VAL A 115 -9.06 -15.93 -3.68
C VAL A 115 -10.02 -16.21 -4.83
N LYS A 116 -11.33 -16.03 -4.63
CA LYS A 116 -12.38 -16.36 -5.61
C LYS A 116 -12.17 -15.66 -6.96
N ASN A 117 -11.79 -14.38 -6.94
CA ASN A 117 -11.67 -13.53 -8.13
C ASN A 117 -10.26 -13.55 -8.77
N LEU A 118 -9.34 -14.38 -8.27
CA LEU A 118 -8.00 -14.48 -8.85
C LEU A 118 -8.01 -15.44 -10.05
N GLU A 119 -7.27 -15.10 -11.10
CA GLU A 119 -6.95 -16.05 -12.17
C GLU A 119 -6.12 -17.22 -11.62
N ASP A 120 -6.14 -18.38 -12.30
CA ASP A 120 -5.46 -19.60 -11.82
C ASP A 120 -3.96 -19.40 -11.56
N GLU A 121 -3.28 -18.61 -12.39
CA GLU A 121 -1.86 -18.33 -12.18
C GLU A 121 -1.62 -17.38 -11.00
N GLU A 122 -2.47 -16.40 -10.83
CA GLU A 122 -2.43 -15.45 -9.70
C GLU A 122 -2.71 -16.18 -8.39
N TYR A 123 -3.70 -17.06 -8.37
CA TYR A 123 -4.00 -17.93 -7.23
C TYR A 123 -2.77 -18.75 -6.80
N ILE A 124 -2.11 -19.42 -7.74
CA ILE A 124 -0.90 -20.20 -7.45
C ILE A 124 0.22 -19.30 -6.92
N LYS A 125 0.44 -18.15 -7.54
CA LYS A 125 1.45 -17.16 -7.11
C LYS A 125 1.15 -16.64 -5.71
N TYR A 126 -0.10 -16.34 -5.42
CA TYR A 126 -0.54 -15.83 -4.12
C TYR A 126 -0.28 -16.85 -2.99
N ILE A 127 -0.76 -18.09 -3.11
CA ILE A 127 -0.52 -19.13 -2.10
C ILE A 127 0.97 -19.41 -1.92
N ARG A 128 1.72 -19.46 -3.03
CA ARG A 128 3.16 -19.68 -2.99
C ARG A 128 3.91 -18.53 -2.31
N THR A 129 3.51 -17.29 -2.56
CA THR A 129 4.10 -16.12 -1.91
C THR A 129 3.89 -16.17 -0.42
N ASN A 130 2.65 -16.43 0.04
CA ASN A 130 2.33 -16.56 1.46
C ASN A 130 3.17 -17.65 2.14
N LEU A 131 3.35 -18.80 1.48
CA LEU A 131 4.22 -19.86 2.00
C LEU A 131 5.67 -19.40 2.15
N PHE A 132 6.27 -18.81 1.11
CA PHE A 132 7.69 -18.44 1.13
C PHE A 132 8.00 -17.22 2.01
N LEU A 133 7.01 -16.38 2.30
CA LEU A 133 7.15 -15.32 3.28
C LEU A 133 7.39 -15.86 4.69
N LEU A 134 6.98 -17.09 5.00
CA LEU A 134 7.25 -17.74 6.29
C LEU A 134 8.73 -18.12 6.47
N LYS A 135 9.51 -18.21 5.41
CA LYS A 135 10.91 -18.64 5.45
C LYS A 135 11.81 -17.82 6.40
N ASN A 136 11.46 -16.57 6.64
CA ASN A 136 12.23 -15.65 7.49
C ASN A 136 11.50 -15.24 8.76
N THR A 137 10.43 -15.92 9.12
CA THR A 137 9.79 -15.70 10.39
C THR A 137 10.71 -16.34 11.44
N SER A 138 11.60 -15.54 12.02
CA SER A 138 12.30 -15.91 13.24
C SER A 138 11.26 -16.30 14.27
N LEU A 139 11.55 -17.31 15.09
CA LEU A 139 10.77 -17.66 16.27
C LEU A 139 10.89 -16.53 17.32
N HIS A 140 10.52 -15.32 16.97
CA HIS A 140 10.23 -14.31 17.97
C HIS A 140 8.82 -14.61 18.44
N THR A 141 8.75 -15.14 19.64
CA THR A 141 7.61 -15.01 20.55
C THR A 141 6.87 -13.73 20.17
N VAL A 142 5.56 -13.88 19.95
CA VAL A 142 4.62 -12.80 19.85
C VAL A 142 4.92 -11.82 20.99
N GLN A 143 5.74 -10.80 20.74
CA GLN A 143 5.59 -9.58 21.50
C GLN A 143 4.23 -9.06 20.99
N GLU A 144 3.21 -9.26 21.82
CA GLU A 144 2.01 -8.45 21.74
C GLU A 144 2.50 -7.04 21.52
N ALA A 145 2.10 -6.45 20.40
CA ALA A 145 2.24 -5.02 20.21
C ALA A 145 1.61 -4.43 21.48
N LYS A 146 2.45 -3.99 22.40
CA LYS A 146 2.01 -3.13 23.48
C LYS A 146 1.51 -1.91 22.72
N SER A 147 0.19 -1.84 22.53
CA SER A 147 -0.43 -0.56 22.39
C SER A 147 0.07 0.22 23.59
N LYS A 148 0.96 1.16 23.36
CA LYS A 148 1.13 2.25 24.28
C LYS A 148 -0.23 2.93 24.23
N SER A 149 -1.10 2.56 25.14
CA SER A 149 -2.20 3.38 25.57
C SER A 149 -1.56 4.60 26.22
N ASN A 150 -1.08 5.53 25.40
CA ASN A 150 -1.08 6.91 25.81
C ASN A 150 -2.56 7.17 26.09
N GLU A 151 -2.86 7.59 27.31
CA GLU A 151 -4.14 8.20 27.63
C GLU A 151 -4.41 9.21 26.51
N LEU A 152 -5.25 8.78 25.56
CA LEU A 152 -5.85 9.68 24.58
C LEU A 152 -6.58 10.70 25.46
N LEU A 153 -6.03 11.90 25.56
CA LEU A 153 -6.85 13.06 25.88
C LEU A 153 -8.03 12.91 24.93
N LEU A 154 -9.20 12.58 25.51
CA LEU A 154 -10.46 12.49 24.80
C LEU A 154 -10.64 13.87 24.16
N VAL A 155 -10.23 14.01 22.91
CA VAL A 155 -10.54 15.18 22.12
C VAL A 155 -12.04 15.03 21.83
N ASP A 156 -12.81 15.72 22.60
CA ASP A 156 -14.26 15.69 22.51
C ASP A 156 -14.66 16.17 21.10
N TYR A 157 -15.54 15.44 20.44
CA TYR A 157 -16.18 15.91 19.21
C TYR A 157 -17.21 16.97 19.60
N THR A 158 -16.71 18.14 19.98
CA THR A 158 -17.56 19.31 20.25
C THR A 158 -18.27 19.74 18.97
N ASP A 159 -19.44 20.32 19.10
CA ASP A 159 -20.15 20.95 17.99
C ASP A 159 -19.23 21.96 17.29
N THR A 160 -19.34 22.02 15.96
CA THR A 160 -18.57 22.98 15.16
C THR A 160 -18.83 24.40 15.61
N ALA A 161 -17.78 25.18 15.85
CA ALA A 161 -17.90 26.55 16.29
C ALA A 161 -18.69 27.41 15.28
N GLN A 162 -19.47 28.37 15.77
CA GLN A 162 -20.30 29.22 14.91
C GLN A 162 -19.48 30.01 13.89
N GLU A 163 -18.27 30.42 14.26
CA GLU A 163 -17.34 31.12 13.38
C GLU A 163 -16.96 30.31 12.14
N VAL A 164 -16.83 28.98 12.28
CA VAL A 164 -16.58 28.08 11.14
C VAL A 164 -17.82 28.02 10.23
N ILE A 165 -19.02 27.94 10.81
CA ILE A 165 -20.26 27.94 10.04
C ILE A 165 -20.41 29.23 9.24
N ASP A 166 -20.10 30.38 9.86
CA ASP A 166 -20.16 31.69 9.20
C ASP A 166 -19.16 31.77 8.03
N GLU A 167 -17.93 31.27 8.18
CA GLU A 167 -16.94 31.17 7.09
C GLU A 167 -17.47 30.29 5.95
N ILE A 168 -18.08 29.14 6.28
CA ILE A 168 -18.67 28.24 5.28
C ILE A 168 -19.81 28.93 4.50
N GLU A 169 -20.68 29.70 5.15
CA GLU A 169 -21.74 30.42 4.47
C GLU A 169 -21.22 31.48 3.46
N ILE A 170 -20.06 32.07 3.76
CA ILE A 170 -19.38 32.95 2.80
C ILE A 170 -18.81 32.14 1.62
N LEU A 171 -18.13 31.01 1.91
CA LEU A 171 -17.54 30.16 0.88
C LEU A 171 -18.60 29.54 -0.07
N LYS A 172 -19.80 29.25 0.42
CA LYS A 172 -20.89 28.73 -0.44
C LYS A 172 -21.24 29.68 -1.60
N LYS A 173 -21.03 30.97 -1.42
CA LYS A 173 -21.37 31.98 -2.43
C LYS A 173 -20.28 32.15 -3.48
N GLU A 174 -19.00 32.04 -3.10
CA GLU A 174 -17.88 32.52 -3.94
C GLU A 174 -16.82 31.45 -4.23
N HIS A 175 -16.70 30.41 -3.40
CA HIS A 175 -15.60 29.46 -3.45
C HIS A 175 -16.03 27.97 -3.48
N LEU A 176 -17.28 27.73 -3.85
CA LEU A 176 -17.80 26.39 -4.02
C LEU A 176 -17.26 25.75 -5.31
N LEU A 177 -16.51 24.65 -5.21
CA LEU A 177 -16.12 23.88 -6.38
C LEU A 177 -17.31 23.10 -6.94
N PHE A 178 -17.99 22.33 -6.09
CA PHE A 178 -19.22 21.61 -6.44
C PHE A 178 -19.94 21.12 -5.17
N GLN A 179 -21.22 20.75 -5.39
CA GLN A 179 -22.07 20.14 -4.40
C GLN A 179 -22.53 18.75 -4.85
N GLN A 180 -22.64 17.82 -3.90
CA GLN A 180 -23.23 16.51 -4.15
C GLN A 180 -24.06 16.07 -2.92
N GLY A 181 -25.38 16.19 -3.00
CA GLY A 181 -26.26 16.01 -1.84
C GLY A 181 -25.97 17.05 -0.77
N SER A 182 -25.79 16.60 0.49
CA SER A 182 -25.39 17.47 1.60
C SER A 182 -23.90 17.82 1.61
N MET A 183 -23.08 17.21 0.71
CA MET A 183 -21.65 17.43 0.68
C MET A 183 -21.29 18.59 -0.23
N PHE A 184 -20.63 19.60 0.33
CA PHE A 184 -20.07 20.76 -0.35
C PHE A 184 -18.56 20.64 -0.38
N VAL A 185 -17.92 20.90 -1.53
CA VAL A 185 -16.46 20.83 -1.67
C VAL A 185 -15.93 22.22 -1.99
N PHE A 186 -15.03 22.68 -1.15
CA PHE A 186 -14.41 24.00 -1.21
C PHE A 186 -12.93 23.93 -1.50
N PHE A 187 -12.42 25.00 -2.14
CA PHE A 187 -10.99 25.25 -2.26
C PHE A 187 -10.74 26.70 -1.89
N ALA A 188 -10.13 26.93 -0.74
CA ALA A 188 -10.03 28.25 -0.13
C ALA A 188 -8.60 28.62 0.25
N GLU A 189 -8.30 29.92 0.19
CA GLU A 189 -7.07 30.51 0.72
C GLU A 189 -7.13 30.61 2.24
N PRO A 190 -5.97 30.52 2.93
CA PRO A 190 -5.94 30.53 4.40
C PRO A 190 -6.60 31.76 5.02
N GLU A 191 -6.40 32.94 4.43
CA GLU A 191 -6.90 34.21 4.94
C GLU A 191 -8.44 34.27 4.98
N MET A 192 -9.10 33.44 4.18
CA MET A 192 -10.57 33.41 4.08
C MET A 192 -11.21 32.49 5.13
N ILE A 193 -10.42 31.62 5.74
CA ILE A 193 -10.91 30.52 6.58
C ILE A 193 -10.10 30.35 7.87
N PRO A 194 -9.75 31.39 8.60
CA PRO A 194 -8.87 31.30 9.76
C PRO A 194 -9.39 30.35 10.86
N ASN A 195 -10.70 30.34 11.14
CA ASN A 195 -11.29 29.41 12.12
C ASN A 195 -11.43 28.00 11.56
N THR A 196 -11.79 27.86 10.30
CA THR A 196 -11.87 26.58 9.61
C THR A 196 -10.52 25.87 9.57
N ILE A 197 -9.38 26.58 9.41
CA ILE A 197 -8.04 25.98 9.46
C ILE A 197 -7.75 25.40 10.84
N ILE A 198 -8.15 26.08 11.92
CA ILE A 198 -7.99 25.56 13.28
C ILE A 198 -8.75 24.25 13.44
N GLU A 199 -10.01 24.23 13.01
CA GLU A 199 -10.85 23.02 13.04
C GLU A 199 -10.28 21.90 12.14
N ILE A 200 -9.82 22.22 10.94
CA ILE A 200 -9.10 21.26 10.06
C ILE A 200 -7.87 20.71 10.79
N GLY A 201 -7.07 21.55 11.43
CA GLY A 201 -5.88 21.14 12.18
C GLY A 201 -6.22 20.20 13.33
N ARG A 202 -7.29 20.48 14.06
CA ARG A 202 -7.81 19.64 15.13
C ARG A 202 -8.25 18.25 14.60
N LEU A 203 -9.04 18.22 13.54
CA LEU A 203 -9.50 16.98 12.91
C LEU A 203 -8.37 16.16 12.28
N ARG A 204 -7.36 16.83 11.72
CA ARG A 204 -6.14 16.19 11.22
C ARG A 204 -5.42 15.45 12.35
N GLU A 205 -5.15 16.12 13.47
CA GLU A 205 -4.44 15.51 14.60
C GLU A 205 -5.19 14.29 15.14
N ILE A 206 -6.52 14.38 15.33
CA ILE A 206 -7.36 13.26 15.76
C ILE A 206 -7.23 12.10 14.79
N THR A 207 -7.42 12.36 13.49
CA THR A 207 -7.44 11.32 12.45
C THR A 207 -6.07 10.65 12.30
N PHE A 208 -4.97 11.41 12.38
CA PHE A 208 -3.62 10.87 12.27
C PHE A 208 -3.22 10.07 13.51
N ARG A 209 -3.61 10.49 14.72
CA ARG A 209 -3.40 9.67 15.92
C ARG A 209 -4.06 8.30 15.85
N GLU A 210 -5.26 8.22 15.28
CA GLU A 210 -5.99 6.95 15.11
C GLU A 210 -5.22 5.92 14.25
N VAL A 211 -4.34 6.39 13.37
CA VAL A 211 -3.50 5.54 12.51
C VAL A 211 -2.03 5.51 12.93
N GLY A 212 -1.72 6.03 14.13
CA GLY A 212 -0.36 6.02 14.68
C GLY A 212 0.59 7.06 14.09
N GLU A 213 0.07 8.10 13.42
CA GLU A 213 0.86 9.12 12.69
C GLU A 213 0.73 10.56 13.24
N GLY A 214 0.06 10.80 14.35
CA GLY A 214 -0.18 12.15 14.90
C GLY A 214 1.10 12.87 15.36
N THR A 215 1.06 14.21 15.34
CA THR A 215 2.16 15.09 15.79
C THR A 215 2.30 15.13 17.29
N GLN A 216 1.36 14.59 18.05
CA GLN A 216 1.24 14.67 19.53
C GLN A 216 0.98 16.09 20.04
N LYS A 217 0.56 17.02 19.18
CA LYS A 217 0.12 18.38 19.55
C LYS A 217 -1.40 18.41 19.68
N GLU A 218 -1.93 19.46 20.25
CA GLU A 218 -3.40 19.65 20.32
C GLU A 218 -4.00 19.85 18.93
N ILE A 219 -3.27 20.53 18.04
CA ILE A 219 -3.69 20.89 16.68
C ILE A 219 -2.51 20.65 15.72
N ASP A 220 -2.76 19.96 14.59
CA ASP A 220 -1.78 19.79 13.51
C ASP A 220 -1.85 20.97 12.55
N THR A 221 -1.27 22.10 12.99
CA THR A 221 -1.01 23.27 12.14
C THR A 221 0.48 23.61 12.15
N ASP A 222 0.96 24.12 11.03
CA ASP A 222 2.34 24.55 10.86
C ASP A 222 2.45 25.79 9.95
N GLN A 223 3.65 26.32 9.76
CA GLN A 223 3.91 27.50 8.91
C GLN A 223 3.40 27.39 7.47
N TYR A 224 3.18 26.18 6.95
CA TYR A 224 2.67 25.96 5.61
C TYR A 224 1.16 26.22 5.52
N ASP A 225 0.43 26.12 6.64
CA ASP A 225 -0.99 26.46 6.67
C ASP A 225 -1.24 27.97 6.49
N GLU A 226 -0.18 28.83 6.58
CA GLU A 226 -0.28 30.26 6.33
C GLU A 226 -0.40 30.62 4.84
N TYR A 227 0.00 29.74 3.91
CA TYR A 227 -0.03 30.04 2.46
C TYR A 227 -0.40 28.86 1.57
N TYR A 228 -0.60 27.65 2.13
CA TYR A 228 -1.18 26.53 1.38
C TYR A 228 -2.70 26.61 1.43
N ARG A 229 -3.33 26.42 0.29
CA ARG A 229 -4.79 26.39 0.20
C ARG A 229 -5.35 25.09 0.77
N GLN A 230 -6.58 25.15 1.26
CA GLN A 230 -7.29 24.00 1.81
C GLN A 230 -8.37 23.54 0.83
N LEU A 231 -8.28 22.28 0.37
CA LEU A 231 -9.36 21.59 -0.30
C LEU A 231 -10.08 20.74 0.73
N PHE A 232 -11.35 20.96 0.98
CA PHE A 232 -12.06 20.22 2.00
C PHE A 232 -13.54 19.97 1.66
N ILE A 233 -14.13 18.99 2.33
CA ILE A 233 -15.54 18.62 2.23
C ILE A 233 -16.26 19.05 3.50
N TRP A 234 -17.39 19.69 3.34
CA TRP A 234 -18.34 20.06 4.39
C TRP A 234 -19.64 19.27 4.23
N ASP A 235 -20.11 18.66 5.31
CA ASP A 235 -21.45 18.06 5.38
C ASP A 235 -22.41 19.09 5.97
N ASP A 236 -23.29 19.63 5.13
CA ASP A 236 -24.20 20.71 5.48
C ASP A 236 -25.34 20.27 6.41
N GLU A 237 -25.76 19.00 6.32
CA GLU A 237 -26.77 18.45 7.22
C GLU A 237 -26.25 18.32 8.65
N LYS A 238 -24.98 17.92 8.79
CA LYS A 238 -24.35 17.70 10.09
C LYS A 238 -23.53 18.88 10.57
N GLN A 239 -23.39 19.91 9.75
CA GLN A 239 -22.59 21.11 10.01
C GLN A 239 -21.16 20.77 10.48
N ARG A 240 -20.42 19.95 9.70
CA ARG A 240 -19.06 19.55 10.05
C ARG A 240 -18.17 19.26 8.85
N ILE A 241 -16.88 19.37 9.08
CA ILE A 241 -15.85 19.01 8.10
C ILE A 241 -15.74 17.49 8.03
N VAL A 242 -15.75 16.94 6.81
CA VAL A 242 -15.66 15.50 6.51
C VAL A 242 -14.22 15.05 6.28
N GLY A 243 -13.41 15.91 5.67
CA GLY A 243 -12.02 15.62 5.33
C GLY A 243 -11.45 16.64 4.36
N GLY A 244 -10.17 16.53 4.06
CA GLY A 244 -9.52 17.51 3.18
C GLY A 244 -8.11 17.13 2.76
N TYR A 245 -7.53 18.04 1.97
CA TYR A 245 -6.14 18.10 1.56
C TYR A 245 -5.60 19.50 1.78
N ARG A 246 -4.36 19.60 2.23
CA ARG A 246 -3.57 20.83 2.15
C ARG A 246 -2.84 20.85 0.80
N MET A 247 -2.98 21.92 0.03
CA MET A 247 -2.50 22.02 -1.35
C MET A 247 -1.57 23.22 -1.52
N GLY A 248 -0.31 22.96 -1.87
CA GLY A 248 0.68 23.98 -2.19
C GLY A 248 0.71 24.27 -3.68
N MET A 249 0.60 25.55 -4.05
CA MET A 249 0.63 26.03 -5.44
C MET A 249 2.09 26.22 -5.87
N GLY A 250 2.65 25.24 -6.59
CA GLY A 250 4.10 25.16 -6.85
C GLY A 250 4.71 26.39 -7.53
N ALA A 251 4.05 26.99 -8.51
CA ALA A 251 4.52 28.22 -9.15
C ALA A 251 4.66 29.36 -8.12
N GLU A 252 3.62 29.61 -7.34
CA GLU A 252 3.58 30.66 -6.33
C GLU A 252 4.64 30.43 -5.25
N ILE A 253 4.80 29.15 -4.80
CA ILE A 253 5.80 28.76 -3.82
C ILE A 253 7.21 28.99 -4.38
N MET A 254 7.47 28.56 -5.61
CA MET A 254 8.79 28.72 -6.22
C MET A 254 9.16 30.19 -6.41
N GLU A 255 8.22 31.06 -6.79
CA GLU A 255 8.43 32.50 -6.96
C GLU A 255 8.73 33.19 -5.62
N LYS A 256 7.97 32.85 -4.57
CA LYS A 256 8.04 33.58 -3.28
C LYS A 256 9.09 33.00 -2.34
N TYR A 257 9.24 31.70 -2.28
CA TYR A 257 10.04 31.01 -1.26
C TYR A 257 11.11 30.07 -1.85
N GLY A 258 11.06 29.80 -3.16
CA GLY A 258 11.88 28.78 -3.80
C GLY A 258 11.53 27.37 -3.27
N LYS A 259 12.43 26.42 -3.47
CA LYS A 259 12.23 25.02 -3.00
C LYS A 259 11.99 24.88 -1.50
N LYS A 260 12.50 25.80 -0.69
CA LYS A 260 12.33 25.79 0.77
C LYS A 260 10.88 26.01 1.21
N GLY A 261 10.06 26.60 0.35
CA GLY A 261 8.63 26.79 0.60
C GLY A 261 7.80 25.51 0.44
N PHE A 262 8.35 24.43 -0.11
CA PHE A 262 7.64 23.15 -0.16
C PHE A 262 7.76 22.39 1.16
N TYR A 263 6.65 21.88 1.68
CA TYR A 263 6.65 21.00 2.85
C TYR A 263 7.56 19.78 2.63
N THR A 264 7.49 19.17 1.45
CA THR A 264 8.33 18.03 1.10
C THR A 264 9.83 18.33 1.15
N ASN A 265 10.25 19.59 1.13
CA ASN A 265 11.66 19.96 1.31
C ASN A 265 12.16 19.73 2.75
N THR A 266 11.26 19.58 3.74
CA THR A 266 11.62 19.18 5.11
C THR A 266 11.96 17.69 5.20
N LEU A 267 11.50 16.88 4.24
CA LEU A 267 11.67 15.44 4.20
C LEU A 267 12.71 15.00 3.16
N PHE A 268 12.84 15.77 2.07
CA PHE A 268 13.67 15.42 0.92
C PHE A 268 14.43 16.64 0.40
N LYS A 269 15.74 16.50 0.20
CA LYS A 269 16.55 17.48 -0.54
C LYS A 269 16.34 17.24 -2.04
N MET A 270 15.90 18.28 -2.75
CA MET A 270 15.62 18.24 -4.18
C MET A 270 16.69 19.04 -4.95
N SER A 271 17.30 18.44 -5.98
CA SER A 271 18.25 19.13 -6.86
C SER A 271 17.54 20.14 -7.77
N ASP A 272 18.30 21.07 -8.37
CA ASP A 272 17.74 22.10 -9.28
C ASP A 272 17.11 21.51 -10.54
N LYS A 273 17.41 20.25 -10.83
CA LYS A 273 16.74 19.52 -11.93
C LYS A 273 15.25 19.29 -11.71
N MET A 274 14.79 19.43 -10.47
CA MET A 274 13.37 19.35 -10.11
C MET A 274 12.64 20.68 -10.33
N ASP A 275 13.33 21.82 -10.43
CA ASP A 275 12.71 23.14 -10.47
C ASP A 275 11.62 23.27 -11.55
N PRO A 276 11.83 22.84 -12.82
CA PRO A 276 10.77 22.92 -13.83
C PRO A 276 9.52 22.12 -13.47
N ILE A 277 9.71 20.99 -12.78
CA ILE A 277 8.59 20.14 -12.34
C ILE A 277 7.88 20.81 -11.16
N LEU A 278 8.62 21.40 -10.23
CA LEU A 278 8.06 22.07 -9.05
C LEU A 278 7.19 23.28 -9.45
N TYR A 279 7.57 24.04 -10.47
CA TYR A 279 6.74 25.13 -11.01
C TYR A 279 5.38 24.64 -11.54
N GLU A 280 5.32 23.46 -12.15
CA GLU A 280 4.10 22.86 -12.69
C GLU A 280 3.39 21.92 -11.70
N THR A 281 3.74 21.96 -10.40
CA THR A 281 3.25 21.02 -9.39
C THR A 281 2.20 21.63 -8.47
N LEU A 282 1.16 20.85 -8.15
CA LEU A 282 0.40 21.00 -6.92
C LEU A 282 0.97 20.03 -5.87
N GLU A 283 1.50 20.56 -4.77
CA GLU A 283 1.94 19.74 -3.65
C GLU A 283 0.74 19.33 -2.81
N LEU A 284 0.52 18.03 -2.64
CA LEU A 284 -0.55 17.47 -1.86
C LEU A 284 -0.02 16.96 -0.51
N GLY A 285 -0.60 17.42 0.57
CA GLY A 285 -0.24 17.00 1.92
C GLY A 285 -1.45 16.94 2.85
N ARG A 286 -1.22 16.43 4.04
CA ARG A 286 -2.22 16.41 5.13
C ARG A 286 -3.59 15.88 4.72
N SER A 287 -3.61 14.81 3.90
CA SER A 287 -4.86 14.17 3.48
C SER A 287 -5.51 13.44 4.65
N PHE A 288 -6.74 13.76 4.95
CA PHE A 288 -7.52 13.09 5.98
C PHE A 288 -9.00 12.95 5.61
N ILE A 289 -9.64 11.96 6.19
CA ILE A 289 -11.11 11.82 6.23
C ILE A 289 -11.45 11.37 7.65
N VAL A 290 -12.35 12.09 8.30
CA VAL A 290 -12.81 11.81 9.66
C VAL A 290 -13.42 10.40 9.72
N LYS A 291 -13.14 9.66 10.78
CA LYS A 291 -13.44 8.22 10.93
C LYS A 291 -14.89 7.84 10.58
N GLU A 292 -15.85 8.63 10.98
CA GLU A 292 -17.26 8.40 10.71
C GLU A 292 -17.57 8.34 9.21
N TYR A 293 -16.78 9.05 8.40
CA TYR A 293 -16.94 9.19 6.96
C TYR A 293 -16.00 8.31 6.13
N GLN A 294 -15.16 7.48 6.79
CA GLN A 294 -14.25 6.55 6.10
C GLN A 294 -14.98 5.33 5.52
N LYS A 295 -16.17 5.00 6.03
CA LYS A 295 -16.99 3.89 5.51
C LYS A 295 -17.60 4.27 4.16
N GLY A 296 -16.95 3.85 3.08
CA GLY A 296 -17.33 4.14 1.69
C GLY A 296 -16.28 4.93 0.94
N SER A 297 -16.21 4.75 -0.38
CA SER A 297 -15.18 5.37 -1.22
C SER A 297 -15.55 6.77 -1.73
N HIS A 298 -16.75 7.28 -1.42
CA HIS A 298 -17.28 8.47 -2.06
C HIS A 298 -16.54 9.75 -1.63
N ASN A 299 -16.22 9.90 -0.35
CA ASN A 299 -15.58 11.12 0.15
C ASN A 299 -14.16 11.32 -0.42
N LEU A 300 -13.35 10.25 -0.49
CA LEU A 300 -12.06 10.32 -1.16
C LEU A 300 -12.22 10.66 -2.65
N MET A 301 -13.26 10.13 -3.30
CA MET A 301 -13.56 10.46 -4.71
C MET A 301 -13.96 11.94 -4.87
N TYR A 302 -14.69 12.54 -3.92
CA TYR A 302 -15.00 13.97 -3.96
C TYR A 302 -13.77 14.83 -3.83
N LEU A 303 -12.82 14.46 -2.94
CA LEU A 303 -11.53 15.17 -2.86
C LEU A 303 -10.75 15.06 -4.18
N TRP A 304 -10.69 13.89 -4.79
CA TRP A 304 -10.04 13.71 -6.10
C TRP A 304 -10.72 14.48 -7.22
N LYS A 305 -12.04 14.56 -7.21
CA LYS A 305 -12.81 15.42 -8.13
C LYS A 305 -12.48 16.88 -7.90
N GLY A 306 -12.36 17.33 -6.64
CA GLY A 306 -11.93 18.68 -6.29
C GLY A 306 -10.52 18.99 -6.80
N ILE A 307 -9.54 18.10 -6.59
CA ILE A 307 -8.18 18.24 -7.13
C ILE A 307 -8.21 18.38 -8.65
N LEU A 308 -9.00 17.55 -9.34
CA LEU A 308 -9.15 17.62 -10.80
C LEU A 308 -9.72 18.96 -11.26
N GLN A 309 -10.71 19.51 -10.55
CA GLN A 309 -11.27 20.83 -10.88
C GLN A 309 -10.24 21.95 -10.66
N VAL A 310 -9.48 21.93 -9.57
CA VAL A 310 -8.39 22.90 -9.35
C VAL A 310 -7.37 22.85 -10.49
N LEU A 311 -7.01 21.66 -10.96
CA LEU A 311 -6.15 21.48 -12.11
C LEU A 311 -6.78 22.03 -13.41
N LEU A 312 -8.09 21.91 -13.60
CA LEU A 312 -8.79 22.42 -14.79
C LEU A 312 -8.86 23.95 -14.82
N PHE A 313 -9.02 24.58 -13.67
CA PHE A 313 -9.08 26.05 -13.56
C PHE A 313 -7.70 26.70 -13.66
N ASN A 314 -6.62 25.93 -13.58
CA ASN A 314 -5.27 26.47 -13.62
C ASN A 314 -4.37 25.68 -14.57
N ASP A 315 -4.08 26.27 -15.74
CA ASP A 315 -3.31 25.64 -16.80
C ASP A 315 -1.81 25.47 -16.49
N THR A 316 -1.31 26.12 -15.45
CA THR A 316 0.08 26.03 -15.01
C THR A 316 0.42 24.63 -14.49
N TYR A 317 -0.55 23.97 -13.81
CA TYR A 317 -0.26 22.74 -13.07
C TYR A 317 -0.56 21.48 -13.88
N ARG A 318 0.41 20.59 -13.86
CA ARG A 318 0.39 19.27 -14.52
C ARG A 318 0.67 18.13 -13.56
N TYR A 319 1.49 18.38 -12.56
CA TYR A 319 1.95 17.34 -11.66
C TYR A 319 1.27 17.45 -10.30
N LEU A 320 1.00 16.29 -9.68
CA LEU A 320 0.68 16.19 -8.26
C LEU A 320 1.87 15.56 -7.56
N LEU A 321 2.33 16.15 -6.48
CA LEU A 321 3.53 15.75 -5.75
C LEU A 321 3.23 15.71 -4.25
N GLY A 322 3.74 14.71 -3.55
CA GLY A 322 3.62 14.67 -2.08
C GLY A 322 4.04 13.35 -1.48
N PRO A 323 4.23 13.31 -0.16
CA PRO A 323 4.49 12.08 0.56
C PRO A 323 3.17 11.35 0.84
N ALA A 324 3.23 10.03 0.81
CA ALA A 324 2.19 9.16 1.34
C ALA A 324 2.84 8.24 2.37
N SER A 325 2.32 8.25 3.60
CA SER A 325 2.93 7.57 4.73
C SER A 325 2.54 6.09 4.84
N ILE A 326 3.44 5.32 5.42
CA ILE A 326 3.23 3.97 5.93
C ILE A 326 3.52 4.05 7.42
N SER A 327 2.50 3.87 8.25
CA SER A 327 2.62 3.94 9.71
C SER A 327 3.69 2.98 10.25
N SER A 328 4.38 3.40 11.30
CA SER A 328 5.33 2.55 12.05
C SER A 328 4.66 1.35 12.72
N ASP A 329 3.34 1.33 12.84
CA ASP A 329 2.57 0.20 13.39
C ASP A 329 2.58 -1.04 12.48
N TYR A 330 2.90 -0.87 11.19
CA TYR A 330 3.09 -2.04 10.32
C TYR A 330 4.30 -2.86 10.74
N THR A 331 4.19 -4.17 10.62
CA THR A 331 5.35 -5.04 10.86
C THR A 331 6.50 -4.68 9.92
N ASN A 332 7.73 -4.79 10.41
CA ASN A 332 8.94 -4.59 9.59
C ASN A 332 8.93 -5.40 8.29
N LYS A 333 8.25 -6.55 8.30
CA LYS A 333 8.11 -7.43 7.14
C LYS A 333 7.21 -6.81 6.08
N SER A 334 6.09 -6.23 6.48
CA SER A 334 5.16 -5.52 5.59
C SER A 334 5.81 -4.28 4.99
N ILE A 335 6.47 -3.46 5.80
CA ILE A 335 7.21 -2.27 5.34
C ILE A 335 8.24 -2.66 4.28
N LYS A 336 9.09 -3.66 4.57
CA LYS A 336 10.12 -4.15 3.64
C LYS A 336 9.52 -4.66 2.33
N LEU A 337 8.40 -5.38 2.40
CA LEU A 337 7.73 -5.92 1.22
C LEU A 337 7.15 -4.79 0.36
N MET A 338 6.45 -3.82 0.97
CA MET A 338 5.91 -2.65 0.29
C MET A 338 7.01 -1.84 -0.38
N VAL A 339 8.09 -1.50 0.34
CA VAL A 339 9.24 -0.76 -0.21
C VAL A 339 9.88 -1.52 -1.38
N SER A 340 10.07 -2.84 -1.25
CA SER A 340 10.67 -3.66 -2.30
C SER A 340 9.80 -3.71 -3.56
N TYR A 341 8.49 -3.80 -3.39
CA TYR A 341 7.53 -3.78 -4.50
C TYR A 341 7.53 -2.42 -5.21
N LEU A 342 7.43 -1.34 -4.45
CA LEU A 342 7.42 0.03 -4.97
C LEU A 342 8.74 0.36 -5.70
N LYS A 343 9.88 0.07 -5.09
CA LYS A 343 11.21 0.25 -5.73
C LYS A 343 11.36 -0.52 -7.03
N ARG A 344 10.79 -1.72 -7.09
CA ARG A 344 10.94 -2.56 -8.27
C ARG A 344 10.05 -2.14 -9.43
N ASN A 345 8.80 -1.78 -9.14
CA ASN A 345 7.77 -1.64 -10.15
C ASN A 345 7.42 -0.18 -10.45
N HIS A 346 7.67 0.76 -9.53
CA HIS A 346 7.18 2.14 -9.61
C HIS A 346 8.24 3.20 -9.35
N LEU A 347 9.51 2.84 -9.09
CA LEU A 347 10.57 3.83 -8.90
C LEU A 347 10.92 4.50 -10.22
N ASN A 348 10.84 5.83 -10.29
CA ASN A 348 11.35 6.61 -11.41
C ASN A 348 12.89 6.64 -11.34
N GLN A 349 13.55 5.82 -12.19
CA GLN A 349 15.00 5.61 -12.19
C GLN A 349 15.81 6.89 -12.50
N LYS A 350 15.22 7.87 -13.19
CA LYS A 350 15.87 9.14 -13.53
C LYS A 350 15.71 10.15 -12.40
N MET A 351 14.48 10.42 -12.00
CA MET A 351 14.17 11.47 -11.03
C MET A 351 14.58 11.09 -9.60
N SER A 352 14.58 9.80 -9.25
CA SER A 352 15.05 9.34 -7.93
C SER A 352 16.50 9.74 -7.63
N LYS A 353 17.32 9.97 -8.66
CA LYS A 353 18.70 10.44 -8.52
C LYS A 353 18.80 11.94 -8.19
N TRP A 354 17.71 12.67 -8.33
CA TRP A 354 17.62 14.11 -8.05
C TRP A 354 17.09 14.40 -6.64
N ILE A 355 16.72 13.33 -5.93
CA ILE A 355 16.08 13.40 -4.61
C ILE A 355 16.92 12.66 -3.59
N SER A 356 17.22 13.29 -2.46
CA SER A 356 17.90 12.66 -1.34
C SER A 356 17.03 12.80 -0.09
N PRO A 357 16.65 11.70 0.57
CA PRO A 357 15.89 11.75 1.81
C PRO A 357 16.75 12.36 2.93
N ILE A 358 16.13 13.10 3.85
CA ILE A 358 16.82 13.67 5.02
C ILE A 358 17.13 12.56 6.03
N ASN A 359 16.16 11.68 6.28
CA ASN A 359 16.34 10.50 7.12
C ASN A 359 16.19 9.24 6.25
N PRO A 360 17.25 8.76 5.63
CA PRO A 360 17.17 7.66 4.69
C PRO A 360 16.76 6.36 5.39
N LEU A 361 15.89 5.61 4.74
CA LEU A 361 15.60 4.24 5.14
C LEU A 361 16.90 3.42 5.02
N LEU A 362 17.41 2.93 6.14
CA LEU A 362 18.58 2.07 6.17
C LEU A 362 18.36 0.83 5.28
N PRO A 363 19.43 0.26 4.67
CA PRO A 363 19.30 -0.84 3.72
C PRO A 363 18.87 -2.16 4.39
N PHE A 364 17.61 -2.23 4.84
CA PHE A 364 17.00 -3.42 5.46
C PHE A 364 16.49 -4.45 4.45
N VAL A 365 16.52 -4.12 3.15
CA VAL A 365 15.97 -5.01 2.12
C VAL A 365 16.99 -6.08 1.77
N THR A 366 16.81 -7.26 2.31
CA THR A 366 17.67 -8.42 2.02
C THR A 366 17.47 -8.93 0.58
N THR A 367 18.44 -9.69 0.08
CA THR A 367 18.33 -10.36 -1.22
C THR A 367 17.11 -11.28 -1.32
N LEU A 368 16.60 -11.75 -0.19
CA LEU A 368 15.46 -12.66 -0.12
C LEU A 368 14.13 -11.93 -0.31
N GLU A 369 13.97 -10.73 0.25
CA GLU A 369 12.77 -9.90 0.08
C GLU A 369 12.61 -9.46 -1.37
N ARG A 370 13.74 -9.09 -2.04
CA ARG A 370 13.75 -8.82 -3.49
C ARG A 370 13.26 -10.01 -4.32
N LYS A 371 13.43 -11.25 -3.86
CA LYS A 371 12.97 -12.46 -4.57
C LYS A 371 11.49 -12.72 -4.38
N ASN A 372 10.98 -12.53 -3.18
CA ASN A 372 9.56 -12.74 -2.87
C ASN A 372 8.67 -11.77 -3.65
N VAL A 373 9.11 -10.52 -3.81
CA VAL A 373 8.43 -9.49 -4.60
C VAL A 373 8.30 -9.84 -6.08
N LYS A 374 9.18 -10.69 -6.65
CA LYS A 374 9.10 -11.10 -8.07
C LYS A 374 7.79 -11.77 -8.47
N HIS A 375 7.09 -12.32 -7.50
CA HIS A 375 5.82 -13.02 -7.72
C HIS A 375 4.59 -12.12 -7.49
N ILE A 376 4.79 -10.92 -6.96
CA ILE A 376 3.75 -9.92 -6.75
C ILE A 376 3.70 -9.03 -7.99
N ASN A 377 2.66 -9.17 -8.79
CA ASN A 377 2.57 -8.51 -10.10
C ASN A 377 1.67 -7.26 -10.09
N SER A 378 0.85 -7.09 -9.06
CA SER A 378 -0.06 -5.94 -8.96
C SER A 378 -0.14 -5.42 -7.53
N ILE A 379 -0.61 -4.18 -7.40
CA ILE A 379 -0.81 -3.54 -6.10
C ILE A 379 -1.94 -4.24 -5.31
N GLU A 380 -2.94 -4.79 -5.99
CA GLU A 380 -4.04 -5.54 -5.38
C GLU A 380 -3.53 -6.87 -4.79
N MET A 381 -2.59 -7.51 -5.46
CA MET A 381 -1.95 -8.71 -4.93
C MET A 381 -1.08 -8.38 -3.72
N LEU A 382 -0.32 -7.27 -3.77
CA LEU A 382 0.44 -6.77 -2.63
C LEU A 382 -0.48 -6.49 -1.44
N ASP A 383 -1.58 -5.78 -1.67
CA ASP A 383 -2.59 -5.45 -0.65
C ASP A 383 -3.08 -6.69 0.10
N LYS A 384 -3.47 -7.74 -0.63
CA LYS A 384 -3.88 -9.02 -0.03
C LYS A 384 -2.79 -9.67 0.79
N VAL A 385 -1.54 -9.64 0.31
CA VAL A 385 -0.40 -10.24 1.00
C VAL A 385 -0.08 -9.46 2.29
N ILE A 386 -0.09 -8.12 2.24
CA ILE A 386 0.09 -7.29 3.43
C ILE A 386 -1.01 -7.54 4.44
N PHE A 387 -2.27 -7.55 4.01
CA PHE A 387 -3.41 -7.86 4.87
C PHE A 387 -3.28 -9.22 5.58
N ASP A 388 -2.69 -10.23 4.93
CA ASP A 388 -2.42 -11.53 5.56
C ASP A 388 -1.28 -11.46 6.58
N ILE A 389 -0.21 -10.70 6.29
CA ILE A 389 0.91 -10.50 7.22
C ILE A 389 0.42 -9.77 8.47
N GLU A 390 -0.41 -8.74 8.29
CA GLU A 390 -0.99 -7.93 9.37
C GLU A 390 -2.23 -8.59 10.02
N ARG A 391 -2.42 -9.89 9.81
CA ARG A 391 -3.48 -10.72 10.42
C ARG A 391 -4.91 -10.20 10.19
N GLY A 392 -5.14 -9.53 9.09
CA GLY A 392 -6.44 -8.99 8.73
C GLY A 392 -6.72 -7.57 9.23
N ALA A 393 -5.74 -6.93 9.88
CA ALA A 393 -5.90 -5.56 10.36
C ALA A 393 -5.79 -4.53 9.22
N ASN A 394 -4.67 -4.56 8.49
CA ASN A 394 -4.35 -3.54 7.48
C ASN A 394 -3.82 -4.15 6.18
N GLY A 395 -4.23 -3.58 5.04
CA GLY A 395 -3.62 -3.83 3.73
C GLY A 395 -2.55 -2.77 3.41
N VAL A 396 -2.26 -2.55 2.13
CA VAL A 396 -1.45 -1.40 1.69
C VAL A 396 -2.21 -0.11 1.99
N PRO A 397 -1.55 0.95 2.52
CA PRO A 397 -2.21 2.23 2.77
C PRO A 397 -3.01 2.72 1.56
N VAL A 398 -4.23 3.18 1.83
CA VAL A 398 -5.23 3.48 0.78
C VAL A 398 -4.69 4.51 -0.22
N LEU A 399 -4.01 5.56 0.26
CA LEU A 399 -3.46 6.60 -0.60
C LEU A 399 -2.36 6.07 -1.53
N ILE A 400 -1.42 5.28 -1.00
CA ILE A 400 -0.37 4.65 -1.81
C ILE A 400 -1.00 3.79 -2.91
N LYS A 401 -1.98 2.96 -2.54
CA LYS A 401 -2.70 2.11 -3.50
C LYS A 401 -3.36 2.94 -4.59
N LYS A 402 -4.03 4.04 -4.22
CA LYS A 402 -4.70 4.95 -5.17
C LYS A 402 -3.70 5.67 -6.09
N TYR A 403 -2.63 6.23 -5.55
CA TYR A 403 -1.61 6.89 -6.38
C TYR A 403 -0.98 5.92 -7.38
N ILE A 404 -0.67 4.71 -6.97
CA ILE A 404 -0.12 3.68 -7.86
C ILE A 404 -1.13 3.27 -8.96
N GLN A 405 -2.41 3.16 -8.63
CA GLN A 405 -3.48 2.88 -9.61
C GLN A 405 -3.65 4.02 -10.63
N LEU A 406 -3.23 5.25 -10.26
CA LEU A 406 -3.22 6.42 -11.14
C LEU A 406 -1.92 6.58 -11.95
N ASN A 407 -1.07 5.55 -11.97
CA ASN A 407 0.27 5.57 -12.57
C ASN A 407 1.26 6.53 -11.86
N GLY A 408 1.09 6.73 -10.55
CA GLY A 408 2.04 7.48 -9.74
C GLY A 408 3.42 6.82 -9.71
N GLU A 409 4.45 7.64 -9.83
CA GLU A 409 5.86 7.22 -9.81
C GLU A 409 6.50 7.55 -8.45
N VAL A 410 7.18 6.60 -7.87
CA VAL A 410 7.91 6.78 -6.61
C VAL A 410 9.25 7.46 -6.90
N LEU A 411 9.57 8.50 -6.13
CA LEU A 411 10.83 9.23 -6.25
C LEU A 411 11.83 8.84 -5.16
N SER A 412 11.39 8.72 -3.90
CA SER A 412 12.26 8.42 -2.76
C SER A 412 11.47 7.86 -1.58
N PHE A 413 12.21 7.52 -0.49
CA PHE A 413 11.65 7.05 0.78
C PHE A 413 12.37 7.76 1.93
N ASN A 414 11.64 8.23 2.93
CA ASN A 414 12.17 8.93 4.10
C ASN A 414 11.53 8.40 5.38
N ILE A 415 12.21 8.45 6.51
CA ILE A 415 11.61 8.21 7.83
C ILE A 415 11.26 9.57 8.42
N ASP A 416 9.98 9.83 8.64
CA ASP A 416 9.51 11.06 9.27
C ASP A 416 9.51 10.91 10.80
N LYS A 417 10.50 11.54 11.44
CA LYS A 417 10.68 11.49 12.89
C LYS A 417 9.63 12.30 13.65
N ASP A 418 9.09 13.31 13.00
CA ASP A 418 8.07 14.18 13.58
C ASP A 418 6.67 13.55 13.49
N PHE A 419 6.53 12.49 12.68
CA PHE A 419 5.32 11.71 12.48
C PHE A 419 5.48 10.25 12.95
N ASN A 420 5.95 10.08 14.18
CA ASN A 420 6.09 8.78 14.84
C ASN A 420 6.89 7.74 14.03
N ASP A 421 8.00 8.15 13.40
CA ASP A 421 8.85 7.31 12.55
C ASP A 421 8.10 6.66 11.37
N ALA A 422 7.02 7.26 10.90
CA ALA A 422 6.32 6.81 9.70
C ALA A 422 7.26 6.83 8.48
N LEU A 423 7.05 5.88 7.58
CA LEU A 423 7.82 5.82 6.33
C LEU A 423 7.09 6.58 5.23
N ASP A 424 7.64 7.71 4.83
CA ASP A 424 7.15 8.47 3.68
C ASP A 424 7.58 7.85 2.36
N VAL A 425 6.62 7.65 1.49
CA VAL A 425 6.80 7.32 0.08
C VAL A 425 6.59 8.59 -0.72
N PHE A 426 7.64 9.19 -1.27
CA PHE A 426 7.55 10.39 -2.08
C PHE A 426 7.06 10.04 -3.48
N ILE A 427 5.90 10.54 -3.86
CA ILE A 427 5.20 10.16 -5.10
C ILE A 427 5.01 11.39 -5.97
N LEU A 428 5.28 11.24 -7.27
CA LEU A 428 4.93 12.16 -8.33
C LEU A 428 3.87 11.51 -9.23
N LEU A 429 2.79 12.23 -9.49
CA LEU A 429 1.76 11.84 -10.43
C LEU A 429 1.75 12.83 -11.61
N ASP A 430 2.05 12.38 -12.81
CA ASP A 430 1.86 13.14 -14.03
C ASP A 430 0.40 12.98 -14.48
N CYS A 431 -0.38 14.06 -14.42
CA CYS A 431 -1.81 14.02 -14.76
C CYS A 431 -2.08 13.57 -16.21
N GLN A 432 -1.10 13.73 -17.11
CA GLN A 432 -1.19 13.21 -18.49
C GLN A 432 -1.06 11.67 -18.57
N LYS A 433 -0.60 11.02 -17.51
CA LYS A 433 -0.47 9.55 -17.41
C LYS A 433 -1.63 8.88 -16.66
N ILE A 434 -2.58 9.65 -16.12
CA ILE A 434 -3.75 9.10 -15.44
C ILE A 434 -4.57 8.27 -16.43
N PRO A 435 -4.99 7.04 -16.07
CA PRO A 435 -5.83 6.21 -16.94
C PRO A 435 -7.12 6.93 -17.35
N GLU A 436 -7.45 6.88 -18.63
CA GLU A 436 -8.62 7.58 -19.20
C GLU A 436 -9.93 7.21 -18.48
N ILE A 437 -10.09 5.93 -18.14
CA ILE A 437 -11.27 5.45 -17.40
C ILE A 437 -11.45 6.18 -16.08
N THR A 438 -10.34 6.48 -15.39
CA THR A 438 -10.35 7.21 -14.11
C THR A 438 -10.68 8.67 -14.33
N LEU A 439 -10.08 9.31 -15.35
CA LEU A 439 -10.43 10.69 -15.71
C LEU A 439 -11.91 10.83 -16.05
N ARG A 440 -12.47 9.93 -16.85
CA ARG A 440 -13.91 9.88 -17.16
C ARG A 440 -14.80 9.70 -15.92
N MET A 441 -14.36 8.88 -14.99
CA MET A 441 -15.10 8.65 -13.73
C MET A 441 -15.12 9.90 -12.84
N LEU A 442 -13.99 10.61 -12.73
CA LEU A 442 -13.84 11.80 -11.88
C LEU A 442 -14.46 13.05 -12.51
N SER A 443 -14.50 13.13 -13.84
CA SER A 443 -14.91 14.31 -14.59
C SER A 443 -16.37 14.32 -15.04
N LYS A 444 -17.24 13.53 -14.38
CA LYS A 444 -18.69 13.53 -14.72
C LYS A 444 -19.22 14.98 -14.83
N GLY A 445 -19.57 15.42 -16.05
CA GLY A 445 -20.02 16.78 -16.35
C GLY A 445 -19.02 17.65 -17.13
N SER A 446 -17.69 17.34 -17.12
CA SER A 446 -16.64 18.07 -17.83
C SER A 446 -15.64 17.14 -18.53
N THR A 447 -16.10 15.95 -18.94
CA THR A 447 -15.22 14.87 -19.43
C THR A 447 -14.42 15.26 -20.68
N GLU A 448 -15.03 15.97 -21.67
CA GLU A 448 -14.34 16.37 -22.91
C GLU A 448 -13.21 17.36 -22.64
N GLU A 449 -13.43 18.32 -21.76
CA GLU A 449 -12.45 19.32 -21.34
C GLU A 449 -11.26 18.67 -20.65
N VAL A 450 -11.52 17.78 -19.70
CA VAL A 450 -10.51 17.00 -18.98
C VAL A 450 -9.67 16.16 -19.94
N LEU A 451 -10.30 15.43 -20.87
CA LEU A 451 -9.59 14.60 -21.84
C LEU A 451 -8.77 15.45 -22.82
N LYS A 452 -9.32 16.57 -23.27
CA LYS A 452 -8.60 17.52 -24.14
C LYS A 452 -7.33 18.05 -23.47
N ARG A 453 -7.38 18.29 -22.15
CA ARG A 453 -6.26 18.81 -21.39
C ARG A 453 -5.21 17.75 -21.08
N PHE A 454 -5.62 16.61 -20.52
CA PHE A 454 -4.69 15.61 -20.00
C PHE A 454 -4.39 14.44 -20.94
N GLN A 455 -5.19 14.26 -22.00
CA GLN A 455 -4.95 13.24 -23.00
C GLN A 455 -4.81 13.86 -24.40
N LYS A 456 -3.85 14.79 -24.58
CA LYS A 456 -3.46 15.19 -25.91
C LYS A 456 -3.01 13.93 -26.67
N LYS A 457 -3.78 13.55 -27.71
CA LYS A 457 -3.37 12.53 -28.65
C LYS A 457 -1.97 12.91 -29.15
N SER A 458 -0.97 12.07 -28.80
CA SER A 458 0.37 12.11 -29.38
C SER A 458 0.31 11.82 -30.86
#